data_87339938fa3fe51d79aa1568628b1502
#
_entry.id   87339938fa3fe51d79aa1568628b1502
#
_cell.length_a   1.000
_cell.length_b   1.000
_cell.length_c   1.000
_cell.angle_alpha   90.00
_cell.angle_beta   90.00
_cell.angle_gamma   90.00
#
_symmetry.space_group_name_H-M   'P 1'
#
loop_
_entity.id
_entity.type
_entity.pdbx_description
1 polymer ?
#
loop_
_entity_poly.entity_id
_entity_poly.type
_entity_poly.pdbx_seq_one_letter_code
_entity_poly.pdbx_strand_id
1 'polypeptide(L)'
;MILTHDGYIAQVSFEEGDEFMHGTTVNTRAVLHFAGKTVPELKQAFADTIADYRDFCASKGVPPEKPYSGTLSLRLTPELHKKIAIEAMKSGESLNQFIAGKLEASV
;
A
#
# COMPACT_ATOMS: atom_id res chain seq x y z
N MET A 1 -14.85 4.47 4.99
CA MET A 1 -13.94 4.54 6.16
C MET A 1 -12.67 3.77 5.83
N ILE A 2 -11.55 4.28 6.24
CA ILE A 2 -10.25 3.65 6.01
C ILE A 2 -9.63 3.29 7.36
N LEU A 3 -9.13 2.07 7.48
CA LEU A 3 -8.38 1.61 8.64
C LEU A 3 -6.94 1.34 8.26
N THR A 4 -6.03 1.57 9.19
CA THR A 4 -4.60 1.26 9.04
C THR A 4 -4.12 0.41 10.20
N HIS A 5 -3.20 -0.50 9.91
CA HIS A 5 -2.54 -1.33 10.93
C HIS A 5 -1.17 -1.72 10.42
N ASP A 6 -0.12 -1.34 11.13
CA ASP A 6 1.29 -1.64 10.78
C ASP A 6 1.62 -1.32 9.31
N GLY A 7 1.11 -0.20 8.79
CA GLY A 7 1.31 0.22 7.41
C GLY A 7 0.34 -0.40 6.41
N TYR A 8 -0.41 -1.43 6.78
CA TYR A 8 -1.45 -2.00 5.94
C TYR A 8 -2.68 -1.10 5.96
N ILE A 9 -3.27 -0.89 4.78
CA ILE A 9 -4.44 -0.03 4.61
C ILE A 9 -5.61 -0.89 4.15
N ALA A 10 -6.75 -0.71 4.79
CA ALA A 10 -7.98 -1.38 4.41
C ALA A 10 -9.10 -0.37 4.20
N GLN A 11 -9.91 -0.61 3.19
CA GLN A 11 -11.14 0.11 2.98
C GLN A 11 -12.29 -0.66 3.60
N VAL A 12 -13.14 0.06 4.32
CA VAL A 12 -14.29 -0.52 5.01
C VAL A 12 -15.56 -0.14 4.28
N SER A 13 -16.41 -1.13 4.07
CA SER A 13 -17.73 -0.96 3.48
C SER A 13 -18.79 -1.61 4.36
N PHE A 14 -20.02 -1.11 4.27
CA PHE A 14 -21.17 -1.77 4.87
C PHE A 14 -22.37 -1.54 3.98
N GLU A 15 -23.33 -2.47 4.05
CA GLU A 15 -24.57 -2.38 3.31
C GLU A 15 -25.72 -2.37 4.29
N GLU A 16 -26.78 -1.65 3.90
CA GLU A 16 -27.99 -1.61 4.71
C GLU A 16 -28.57 -3.03 4.84
N GLY A 17 -28.88 -3.43 6.07
CA GLY A 17 -29.38 -4.77 6.35
C GLY A 17 -28.27 -5.80 6.67
N ASP A 18 -27.02 -5.48 6.45
CA ASP A 18 -25.90 -6.33 6.84
C ASP A 18 -25.45 -5.98 8.26
N GLU A 19 -25.39 -6.96 9.13
CA GLU A 19 -24.91 -6.78 10.51
C GLU A 19 -23.41 -6.50 10.57
N PHE A 20 -22.66 -6.90 9.55
CA PHE A 20 -21.20 -6.79 9.54
C PHE A 20 -20.73 -5.65 8.66
N MET A 21 -19.71 -4.96 9.14
CA MET A 21 -18.86 -4.15 8.30
C MET A 21 -17.77 -5.04 7.74
N HIS A 22 -17.35 -4.78 6.50
CA HIS A 22 -16.36 -5.56 5.79
C HIS A 22 -15.15 -4.71 5.45
N GLY A 23 -13.96 -5.22 5.72
CA GLY A 23 -12.71 -4.58 5.37
C GLY A 23 -11.95 -5.38 4.32
N THR A 24 -11.25 -4.67 3.45
CA THR A 24 -10.44 -5.27 2.39
C THR A 24 -9.16 -4.47 2.25
N THR A 25 -8.01 -5.14 2.27
CA THR A 25 -6.73 -4.45 2.07
C THR A 25 -6.64 -3.89 0.65
N VAL A 26 -6.06 -2.70 0.52
CA VAL A 26 -5.97 -2.00 -0.76
C VAL A 26 -4.53 -1.81 -1.24
N ASN A 27 -3.54 -2.03 -0.39
CA ASN A 27 -2.13 -1.80 -0.71
C ASN A 27 -1.28 -3.07 -0.68
N THR A 28 -1.90 -4.22 -0.88
CA THR A 28 -1.24 -5.52 -0.96
C THR A 28 -1.73 -6.28 -2.19
N ARG A 29 -0.89 -7.17 -2.73
CA ARG A 29 -1.30 -8.08 -3.82
C ARG A 29 -2.23 -9.17 -3.28
N ALA A 30 -1.88 -9.71 -2.13
CA ALA A 30 -2.76 -10.63 -1.43
C ALA A 30 -3.91 -9.84 -0.83
N VAL A 31 -5.08 -9.96 -1.42
CA VAL A 31 -6.27 -9.25 -0.93
C VAL A 31 -6.77 -9.95 0.31
N LEU A 32 -6.72 -9.26 1.44
CA LEU A 32 -7.13 -9.79 2.73
C LEU A 32 -8.47 -9.19 3.12
N HIS A 33 -9.36 -10.05 3.61
CA HIS A 33 -10.71 -9.68 4.04
C HIS A 33 -10.90 -9.94 5.52
N PHE A 34 -11.63 -9.07 6.16
CA PHE A 34 -12.03 -9.23 7.56
C PHE A 34 -13.38 -8.57 7.78
N ALA A 35 -14.04 -8.88 8.88
CA ALA A 35 -15.34 -8.35 9.20
C ALA A 35 -15.53 -8.16 10.71
N GLY A 36 -16.42 -7.29 11.09
CA GLY A 36 -16.79 -7.05 12.47
C GLY A 36 -18.12 -6.32 12.56
N LYS A 37 -18.81 -6.49 13.67
CA LYS A 37 -20.10 -5.83 13.92
C LYS A 37 -19.96 -4.43 14.46
N THR A 38 -18.86 -4.17 15.17
CA THR A 38 -18.54 -2.86 15.76
C THR A 38 -17.17 -2.40 15.24
N VAL A 39 -16.88 -1.12 15.38
CA VAL A 39 -15.56 -0.60 14.98
C VAL A 39 -14.44 -1.25 15.78
N PRO A 40 -14.51 -1.41 17.11
CA PRO A 40 -13.48 -2.14 17.86
C PRO A 40 -13.28 -3.58 17.38
N GLU A 41 -14.37 -4.31 17.12
CA GLU A 41 -14.29 -5.67 16.58
C GLU A 41 -13.65 -5.71 15.20
N LEU A 42 -13.99 -4.75 14.35
CA LEU A 42 -13.43 -4.64 13.01
C LEU A 42 -11.92 -4.39 13.07
N LYS A 43 -11.47 -3.50 13.93
CA LYS A 43 -10.05 -3.21 14.14
C LYS A 43 -9.29 -4.42 14.65
N GLN A 44 -9.87 -5.17 15.58
CA GLN A 44 -9.27 -6.38 16.10
C GLN A 44 -9.19 -7.46 15.01
N ALA A 45 -10.25 -7.62 14.24
CA ALA A 45 -10.28 -8.56 13.12
C ALA A 45 -9.21 -8.21 12.08
N PHE A 46 -8.97 -6.93 11.83
CA PHE A 46 -7.92 -6.48 10.94
C PHE A 46 -6.54 -6.89 11.47
N ALA A 47 -6.25 -6.60 12.73
CA ALA A 47 -4.99 -6.98 13.37
C ALA A 47 -4.77 -8.49 13.31
N ASP A 48 -5.80 -9.28 13.62
CA ASP A 48 -5.74 -10.74 13.59
C ASP A 48 -5.48 -11.26 12.17
N THR A 49 -6.13 -10.67 11.18
CA THR A 49 -5.94 -11.04 9.77
C THR A 49 -4.51 -10.77 9.30
N ILE A 50 -3.92 -9.65 9.70
CA ILE A 50 -2.53 -9.34 9.37
C ILE A 50 -1.58 -10.33 10.08
N ALA A 51 -1.84 -10.66 11.34
CA ALA A 51 -1.04 -11.64 12.07
C ALA A 51 -1.11 -13.01 11.40
N ASP A 52 -2.29 -13.46 11.02
CA ASP A 52 -2.49 -14.74 10.30
C ASP A 52 -1.76 -14.75 8.95
N TYR A 53 -1.81 -13.65 8.22
CA TYR A 53 -1.10 -13.51 6.95
C TYR A 53 0.41 -13.65 7.14
N ARG A 54 0.96 -13.00 8.17
CA ARG A 54 2.40 -13.09 8.49
C ARG A 54 2.80 -14.51 8.89
N ASP A 55 1.97 -15.17 9.69
CA ASP A 55 2.19 -16.57 10.11
C ASP A 55 2.14 -17.52 8.91
N PHE A 56 1.18 -17.32 8.02
CA PHE A 56 1.08 -18.08 6.78
C PHE A 56 2.34 -17.92 5.92
N CYS A 57 2.82 -16.71 5.74
CA CYS A 57 4.04 -16.45 4.99
C CYS A 57 5.26 -17.13 5.64
N ALA A 58 5.37 -17.05 6.95
CA ALA A 58 6.44 -17.69 7.69
C ALA A 58 6.41 -19.21 7.52
N SER A 59 5.23 -19.83 7.54
CA SER A 59 5.07 -21.28 7.35
C SER A 59 5.49 -21.74 5.96
N LYS A 60 5.41 -20.85 4.96
CA LYS A 60 5.82 -21.12 3.58
C LYS A 60 7.27 -20.74 3.29
N GLY A 61 7.97 -20.15 4.25
CA GLY A 61 9.32 -19.65 4.05
C GLY A 61 9.39 -18.43 3.13
N VAL A 62 8.29 -17.71 2.98
CA VAL A 62 8.18 -16.53 2.12
C VAL A 62 8.05 -15.29 3.00
N PRO A 63 8.83 -14.21 2.75
CA PRO A 63 8.66 -12.99 3.52
C PRO A 63 7.27 -12.37 3.24
N PRO A 64 6.60 -11.80 4.25
CA PRO A 64 5.33 -11.12 4.02
C PRO A 64 5.54 -9.90 3.12
N GLU A 65 4.54 -9.60 2.29
CA GLU A 65 4.56 -8.42 1.44
C GLU A 65 4.64 -7.16 2.28
N LYS A 66 5.56 -6.27 1.93
CA LYS A 66 5.66 -4.96 2.59
C LYS A 66 4.63 -4.03 1.99
N PRO A 67 3.83 -3.34 2.83
CA PRO A 67 2.80 -2.41 2.33
C PRO A 67 3.37 -1.32 1.43
N TYR A 68 4.55 -0.80 1.75
CA TYR A 68 5.26 0.18 0.94
C TYR A 68 6.73 -0.23 0.84
N SER A 69 7.10 -0.77 -0.31
CA SER A 69 8.45 -1.29 -0.53
C SER A 69 9.47 -0.19 -0.83
N GLY A 70 9.01 0.98 -1.22
CA GLY A 70 9.87 2.04 -1.76
C GLY A 70 10.12 1.91 -3.25
N THR A 71 9.58 0.87 -3.88
CA THR A 71 9.73 0.66 -5.33
C THR A 71 8.42 0.97 -6.03
N LEU A 72 8.51 1.77 -7.08
CA LEU A 72 7.37 2.25 -7.83
C LEU A 72 7.71 2.30 -9.32
N SER A 73 6.77 1.86 -10.16
CA SER A 73 6.90 2.01 -11.61
C SER A 73 6.01 3.14 -12.08
N LEU A 74 6.58 4.04 -12.88
CA LEU A 74 5.86 5.17 -13.45
C LEU A 74 5.80 5.03 -14.97
N ARG A 75 4.63 5.38 -15.53
CA ARG A 75 4.46 5.57 -16.97
C ARG A 75 4.38 7.04 -17.25
N LEU A 76 5.28 7.51 -18.10
CA LEU A 76 5.35 8.89 -18.52
C LEU A 76 5.20 8.97 -20.03
N THR A 77 4.82 10.13 -20.55
CA THR A 77 4.92 10.35 -21.99
C THR A 77 6.39 10.33 -22.40
N PRO A 78 6.72 9.89 -23.63
CA PRO A 78 8.11 9.93 -24.09
C PRO A 78 8.75 11.33 -24.00
N GLU A 79 7.97 12.36 -24.23
CA GLU A 79 8.42 13.75 -24.15
C GLU A 79 8.81 14.14 -22.72
N LEU A 80 7.99 13.80 -21.74
CA LEU A 80 8.29 14.06 -20.34
C LEU A 80 9.48 13.24 -19.86
N HIS A 81 9.55 11.96 -20.27
CA HIS A 81 10.69 11.08 -19.94
C HIS A 81 12.01 11.71 -20.44
N LYS A 82 12.03 12.18 -21.71
CA LYS A 82 13.20 12.85 -22.28
C LYS A 82 13.57 14.09 -21.50
N LYS A 83 12.59 14.91 -21.15
CA LYS A 83 12.78 16.16 -20.41
C LYS A 83 13.45 15.93 -19.07
N ILE A 84 12.89 15.00 -18.26
CA ILE A 84 13.45 14.74 -16.94
C ILE A 84 14.80 14.05 -17.01
N ALA A 85 15.04 13.21 -18.02
CA ALA A 85 16.36 12.59 -18.23
C ALA A 85 17.44 13.65 -18.48
N ILE A 86 17.12 14.66 -19.31
CA ILE A 86 18.04 15.77 -19.58
C ILE A 86 18.30 16.58 -18.32
N GLU A 87 17.26 16.92 -17.56
CA GLU A 87 17.39 17.68 -16.33
C GLU A 87 18.19 16.92 -15.26
N ALA A 88 17.99 15.62 -15.15
CA ALA A 88 18.76 14.76 -14.25
C ALA A 88 20.26 14.78 -14.62
N MET A 89 20.57 14.67 -15.89
CA MET A 89 21.95 14.76 -16.38
C MET A 89 22.59 16.11 -16.06
N LYS A 90 21.86 17.21 -16.24
CA LYS A 90 22.34 18.56 -15.90
C LYS A 90 22.63 18.71 -14.41
N SER A 91 21.85 18.03 -13.57
CA SER A 91 22.01 18.07 -12.11
C SER A 91 23.05 17.10 -11.59
N GLY A 92 23.59 16.23 -12.45
CA GLY A 92 24.53 15.18 -12.02
C GLY A 92 23.88 14.07 -11.21
N GLU A 93 22.58 13.90 -11.35
CA GLU A 93 21.79 12.90 -10.62
C GLU A 93 21.35 11.77 -11.54
N SER A 94 21.09 10.58 -10.96
CA SER A 94 20.36 9.55 -11.66
C SER A 94 18.92 9.99 -11.88
N LEU A 95 18.23 9.37 -12.83
CA LEU A 95 16.82 9.68 -13.09
C LEU A 95 15.97 9.40 -11.85
N ASN A 96 16.22 8.29 -11.15
CA ASN A 96 15.53 7.96 -9.91
C ASN A 96 15.74 9.02 -8.82
N GLN A 97 16.97 9.46 -8.63
CA GLN A 97 17.31 10.50 -7.64
C GLN A 97 16.61 11.82 -7.96
N PHE A 98 16.62 12.20 -9.25
CA PHE A 98 15.97 13.42 -9.70
C PHE A 98 14.46 13.37 -9.42
N ILE A 99 13.79 12.29 -9.81
CA ILE A 99 12.34 12.13 -9.61
C ILE A 99 12.01 12.10 -8.12
N ALA A 100 12.73 11.30 -7.33
CA ALA A 100 12.51 11.18 -5.89
C ALA A 100 12.67 12.54 -5.20
N GLY A 101 13.68 13.32 -5.55
CA GLY A 101 13.90 14.65 -5.00
C GLY A 101 12.77 15.62 -5.33
N LYS A 102 12.23 15.56 -6.56
CA LYS A 102 11.11 16.41 -6.95
C LYS A 102 9.83 16.06 -6.22
N LEU A 103 9.56 14.78 -6.06
CA LEU A 103 8.39 14.31 -5.30
C LEU A 103 8.49 14.69 -3.82
N GLU A 104 9.66 14.50 -3.22
CA GLU A 104 9.90 14.85 -1.82
C GLU A 104 9.68 16.36 -1.58
N ALA A 105 10.13 17.20 -2.49
CA ALA A 105 9.93 18.64 -2.40
C ALA A 105 8.45 19.05 -2.58
N SER A 106 7.63 18.21 -3.19
CA SER A 106 6.23 18.50 -3.51
C SER A 106 5.22 18.04 -2.47
N VAL A 107 5.61 17.14 -1.57
CA VAL A 107 4.69 16.57 -0.56
C VAL A 107 4.96 17.06 0.85
#